data_a95dec719f556ea6c46344a387218c73
#
_entry.id   a95dec719f556ea6c46344a387218c73
#
_cell.length_a   1.000
_cell.length_b   1.000
_cell.length_c   1.000
_cell.angle_alpha   90.00
_cell.angle_beta   90.00
_cell.angle_gamma   90.00
#
_symmetry.space_group_name_H-M   'P 1'
#
loop_
_entity.id
_entity.type
_entity.pdbx_description
1 polymer ?
#
loop_
_entity_poly.entity_id
_entity_poly.type
_entity_poly.pdbx_seq_one_letter_code
_entity_poly.pdbx_strand_id
1 'polypeptide(L)'
;MNHKKKYSGHPFRKKWGQNFLTDTNLLEKIVKTIEPKADDHFLEIGPGEGALTDRIFPKVKNLVSVEIDPLLIKVLEQKPALKGLKIVHGDILNQNIDALPMNNPVRIFGNIPYNITSPIIFWLIEQLDYWSDTFIMMQKEVADRLCAKVGTKAYGRLTVVVGAYLDIKHCFTIKPDVFIPKPKVESAIVKFSKKEEALIDDKKYIRFNKLESAAFSQRRKMLRNTLKGWDIPIAAKKRINFTRRPETLTIKEFASLV
;
A
#
# COMPACT_ATOMS: atom_id res chain seq x y z
N MET A 1 -3.20 28.11 -28.59
CA MET A 1 -2.38 28.63 -27.46
C MET A 1 -2.35 27.61 -26.36
N ASN A 2 -1.20 26.96 -26.16
CA ASN A 2 -1.02 25.89 -25.17
C ASN A 2 -0.84 26.48 -23.77
N HIS A 3 -1.89 26.56 -23.00
CA HIS A 3 -1.76 26.83 -21.55
C HIS A 3 -1.20 25.58 -20.83
N LYS A 4 0.11 25.40 -20.86
CA LYS A 4 0.80 24.62 -19.84
C LYS A 4 0.62 25.34 -18.52
N LYS A 5 -0.38 24.96 -17.73
CA LYS A 5 -0.47 25.37 -16.32
C LYS A 5 0.84 24.94 -15.63
N LYS A 6 1.69 25.90 -15.31
CA LYS A 6 2.85 25.70 -14.44
C LYS A 6 2.31 25.41 -13.03
N TYR A 7 2.32 24.15 -12.61
CA TYR A 7 2.24 23.84 -11.19
C TYR A 7 3.59 24.22 -10.57
N SER A 8 3.58 25.07 -9.56
CA SER A 8 4.67 25.53 -8.67
C SER A 8 6.09 25.64 -9.26
N GLY A 9 6.27 25.60 -10.58
CA GLY A 9 7.60 25.66 -11.20
C GLY A 9 8.44 24.40 -11.10
N HIS A 10 7.94 23.34 -10.45
CA HIS A 10 8.65 22.06 -10.31
C HIS A 10 8.59 21.26 -11.62
N PRO A 11 9.73 20.84 -12.21
CA PRO A 11 9.72 19.97 -13.38
C PRO A 11 9.25 18.58 -12.96
N PHE A 12 8.15 18.08 -13.57
CA PHE A 12 7.72 16.70 -13.37
C PHE A 12 8.85 15.72 -13.64
N ARG A 13 9.31 15.02 -12.62
CA ARG A 13 10.37 14.01 -12.76
C ARG A 13 9.73 12.66 -13.05
N LYS A 14 9.68 12.29 -14.34
CA LYS A 14 9.21 10.96 -14.80
C LYS A 14 9.90 9.81 -14.05
N LYS A 15 11.14 10.04 -13.60
CA LYS A 15 11.93 9.08 -12.80
C LYS A 15 11.20 8.64 -11.52
N TRP A 16 10.42 9.51 -10.90
CA TRP A 16 9.73 9.25 -9.64
C TRP A 16 8.27 8.83 -9.82
N GLY A 17 7.75 8.77 -11.07
CA GLY A 17 6.36 8.38 -11.34
C GLY A 17 5.29 9.28 -10.69
N GLN A 18 5.60 10.55 -10.49
CA GLN A 18 4.77 11.50 -9.76
C GLN A 18 3.47 11.82 -10.51
N ASN A 19 2.32 11.71 -9.81
CA ASN A 19 1.00 12.15 -10.26
C ASN A 19 0.38 12.99 -9.12
N PHE A 20 0.26 14.29 -9.31
CA PHE A 20 -0.23 15.21 -8.29
C PHE A 20 -1.75 15.33 -8.35
N LEU A 21 -2.40 15.25 -7.19
CA LEU A 21 -3.84 15.50 -7.06
C LEU A 21 -4.14 16.99 -7.10
N THR A 22 -5.15 17.35 -7.88
CA THR A 22 -5.53 18.76 -8.09
C THR A 22 -6.97 19.07 -7.76
N ASP A 23 -7.81 18.05 -7.62
CA ASP A 23 -9.24 18.20 -7.35
C ASP A 23 -9.50 18.35 -5.85
N THR A 24 -9.99 19.52 -5.46
CA THR A 24 -10.25 19.85 -4.05
C THR A 24 -11.32 18.96 -3.42
N ASN A 25 -12.40 18.63 -4.16
CA ASN A 25 -13.47 17.79 -3.63
C ASN A 25 -12.99 16.37 -3.37
N LEU A 26 -12.13 15.86 -4.24
CA LEU A 26 -11.51 14.56 -4.06
C LEU A 26 -10.56 14.56 -2.85
N LEU A 27 -9.74 15.60 -2.69
CA LEU A 27 -8.84 15.74 -1.53
C LEU A 27 -9.64 15.74 -0.22
N GLU A 28 -10.76 16.49 -0.14
CA GLU A 28 -11.64 16.47 1.02
C GLU A 28 -12.29 15.10 1.24
N LYS A 29 -12.70 14.40 0.17
CA LYS A 29 -13.22 13.03 0.26
C LYS A 29 -12.18 12.06 0.81
N ILE A 30 -10.91 12.18 0.40
CA ILE A 30 -9.81 11.37 0.92
C ILE A 30 -9.61 11.65 2.41
N VAL A 31 -9.52 12.92 2.82
CA VAL A 31 -9.38 13.31 4.22
C VAL A 31 -10.54 12.78 5.07
N LYS A 32 -11.79 12.91 4.59
CA LYS A 32 -12.96 12.35 5.26
C LYS A 32 -12.90 10.82 5.38
N THR A 33 -12.30 10.13 4.41
CA THR A 33 -12.14 8.66 4.42
C THR A 33 -11.05 8.23 5.39
N ILE A 34 -9.98 9.01 5.53
CA ILE A 34 -8.90 8.79 6.52
C ILE A 34 -9.40 9.09 7.92
N GLU A 35 -10.30 10.08 8.07
CA GLU A 35 -10.91 10.47 9.34
C GLU A 35 -9.86 10.80 10.42
N PRO A 36 -8.99 11.83 10.17
CA PRO A 36 -7.94 12.19 11.13
C PRO A 36 -8.52 12.75 12.41
N LYS A 37 -7.97 12.32 13.55
CA LYS A 37 -8.34 12.78 14.89
C LYS A 37 -7.20 13.58 15.51
N ALA A 38 -7.53 14.48 16.45
CA ALA A 38 -6.57 15.39 17.05
C ALA A 38 -5.38 14.68 17.71
N ASP A 39 -5.58 13.51 18.29
CA ASP A 39 -4.54 12.74 18.97
C ASP A 39 -3.77 11.78 18.06
N ASP A 40 -4.11 11.71 16.77
CA ASP A 40 -3.45 10.81 15.82
C ASP A 40 -1.98 11.22 15.58
N HIS A 41 -1.17 10.20 15.37
CA HIS A 41 0.19 10.29 14.85
C HIS A 41 0.19 9.73 13.43
N PHE A 42 0.56 10.54 12.45
CA PHE A 42 0.55 10.13 11.04
C PHE A 42 1.94 10.10 10.42
N LEU A 43 2.17 9.07 9.61
CA LEU A 43 3.26 9.00 8.65
C LEU A 43 2.69 9.20 7.25
N GLU A 44 3.16 10.22 6.54
CA GLU A 44 2.83 10.43 5.14
C GLU A 44 3.96 9.93 4.23
N ILE A 45 3.60 9.08 3.28
CA ILE A 45 4.53 8.57 2.27
C ILE A 45 4.40 9.39 1.00
N GLY A 46 5.46 10.13 0.64
CA GLY A 46 5.50 10.94 -0.56
C GLY A 46 4.49 12.10 -0.55
N PRO A 47 4.69 13.12 0.29
CA PRO A 47 3.79 14.27 0.39
C PRO A 47 3.66 15.05 -0.92
N GLY A 48 4.65 14.94 -1.81
CA GLY A 48 4.69 15.68 -3.05
C GLY A 48 4.69 17.19 -2.81
N GLU A 49 3.75 17.90 -3.43
CA GLU A 49 3.55 19.34 -3.19
C GLU A 49 2.70 19.62 -1.93
N GLY A 50 2.35 18.60 -1.14
CA GLY A 50 1.64 18.75 0.13
C GLY A 50 0.11 18.87 0.03
N ALA A 51 -0.50 18.39 -1.04
CA ALA A 51 -1.95 18.54 -1.24
C ALA A 51 -2.79 17.87 -0.14
N LEU A 52 -2.39 16.68 0.34
CA LEU A 52 -3.01 16.02 1.50
C LEU A 52 -2.42 16.54 2.81
N THR A 53 -1.11 16.81 2.83
CA THR A 53 -0.40 17.35 4.00
C THR A 53 -1.06 18.62 4.52
N ASP A 54 -1.35 19.59 3.63
CA ASP A 54 -2.00 20.88 3.96
C ASP A 54 -3.35 20.70 4.68
N ARG A 55 -4.03 19.56 4.46
CA ARG A 55 -5.37 19.25 5.01
C ARG A 55 -5.35 18.38 6.25
N ILE A 56 -4.32 17.56 6.42
CA ILE A 56 -4.22 16.63 7.55
C ILE A 56 -3.37 17.22 8.68
N PHE A 57 -2.25 17.86 8.36
CA PHE A 57 -1.32 18.43 9.34
C PHE A 57 -1.99 19.31 10.40
N PRO A 58 -2.91 20.27 10.06
CA PRO A 58 -3.55 21.11 11.07
C PRO A 58 -4.58 20.38 11.95
N LYS A 59 -4.91 19.12 11.65
CA LYS A 59 -5.96 18.34 12.34
C LYS A 59 -5.40 17.32 13.32
N VAL A 60 -4.09 17.10 13.34
CA VAL A 60 -3.47 15.98 14.06
C VAL A 60 -2.33 16.44 14.96
N LYS A 61 -2.05 15.65 15.99
CA LYS A 61 -1.02 15.97 16.97
C LYS A 61 0.40 15.93 16.40
N ASN A 62 0.65 14.98 15.52
CA ASN A 62 1.96 14.79 14.91
C ASN A 62 1.81 14.21 13.50
N LEU A 63 2.54 14.80 12.56
CA LEU A 63 2.68 14.28 11.20
C LEU A 63 4.15 14.33 10.82
N VAL A 64 4.67 13.19 10.38
CA VAL A 64 5.99 13.06 9.77
C VAL A 64 5.79 12.67 8.33
N SER A 65 6.46 13.35 7.40
CA SER A 65 6.43 13.04 5.98
C SER A 65 7.80 12.52 5.52
N VAL A 66 7.82 11.44 4.74
CA VAL A 66 9.03 10.91 4.10
C VAL A 66 8.98 11.22 2.61
N GLU A 67 9.95 12.01 2.12
CA GLU A 67 10.02 12.44 0.71
C GLU A 67 11.42 12.15 0.14
N ILE A 68 11.43 11.58 -1.08
CA ILE A 68 12.67 11.22 -1.77
C ILE A 68 13.20 12.36 -2.66
N ASP A 69 12.32 13.29 -3.09
CA ASP A 69 12.72 14.39 -3.96
C ASP A 69 13.09 15.65 -3.15
N PRO A 70 14.39 16.03 -3.09
CA PRO A 70 14.82 17.19 -2.33
C PRO A 70 14.24 18.52 -2.82
N LEU A 71 13.76 18.59 -4.06
CA LEU A 71 13.11 19.81 -4.54
C LEU A 71 11.70 19.96 -3.96
N LEU A 72 10.96 18.84 -3.78
CA LEU A 72 9.64 18.87 -3.14
C LEU A 72 9.77 19.19 -1.65
N ILE A 73 10.82 18.71 -0.98
CA ILE A 73 11.11 19.10 0.41
C ILE A 73 11.21 20.62 0.52
N LYS A 74 12.00 21.28 -0.34
CA LYS A 74 12.13 22.74 -0.36
C LYS A 74 10.78 23.45 -0.59
N VAL A 75 9.91 22.88 -1.44
CA VAL A 75 8.57 23.42 -1.68
C VAL A 75 7.71 23.36 -0.41
N LEU A 76 7.76 22.22 0.30
CA LEU A 76 7.02 22.02 1.55
C LEU A 76 7.51 22.95 2.67
N GLU A 77 8.83 23.08 2.84
CA GLU A 77 9.46 23.95 3.84
C GLU A 77 9.12 25.44 3.65
N GLN A 78 8.87 25.86 2.40
CA GLN A 78 8.47 27.24 2.07
C GLN A 78 6.98 27.54 2.33
N LYS A 79 6.17 26.53 2.65
CA LYS A 79 4.74 26.71 2.93
C LYS A 79 4.50 27.18 4.37
N PRO A 80 3.95 28.40 4.60
CA PRO A 80 3.66 28.88 5.94
C PRO A 80 2.70 27.97 6.72
N ALA A 81 1.74 27.37 6.00
CA ALA A 81 0.76 26.45 6.60
C ALA A 81 1.37 25.14 7.13
N LEU A 82 2.58 24.77 6.69
CA LEU A 82 3.30 23.57 7.09
C LEU A 82 4.46 23.87 8.03
N LYS A 83 4.50 25.07 8.62
CA LYS A 83 5.53 25.41 9.60
C LYS A 83 5.51 24.43 10.77
N GLY A 84 6.65 23.75 11.00
CA GLY A 84 6.79 22.74 12.04
C GLY A 84 6.51 21.31 11.59
N LEU A 85 6.13 21.08 10.31
CA LEU A 85 6.07 19.75 9.72
C LEU A 85 7.47 19.11 9.78
N LYS A 86 7.53 17.87 10.27
CA LYS A 86 8.77 17.08 10.24
C LYS A 86 8.89 16.36 8.92
N ILE A 87 9.93 16.64 8.15
CA ILE A 87 10.18 16.02 6.85
C ILE A 87 11.48 15.21 6.94
N VAL A 88 11.41 13.93 6.60
CA VAL A 88 12.57 13.04 6.50
C VAL A 88 12.89 12.87 5.02
N HIS A 89 14.10 13.26 4.63
CA HIS A 89 14.59 13.05 3.28
C HIS A 89 15.06 11.62 3.11
N GLY A 90 14.42 10.85 2.24
CA GLY A 90 14.83 9.47 1.95
C GLY A 90 13.79 8.64 1.21
N ASP A 91 14.22 7.42 0.86
CA ASP A 91 13.31 6.41 0.33
C ASP A 91 12.61 5.71 1.50
N ILE A 92 11.28 5.68 1.48
CA ILE A 92 10.46 5.02 2.50
C ILE A 92 10.82 3.54 2.68
N LEU A 93 11.19 2.86 1.61
CA LEU A 93 11.57 1.44 1.65
C LEU A 93 12.86 1.17 2.44
N ASN A 94 13.64 2.22 2.70
CA ASN A 94 14.87 2.16 3.51
C ASN A 94 14.65 2.72 4.93
N GLN A 95 13.42 3.08 5.30
CA GLN A 95 13.10 3.61 6.62
C GLN A 95 12.51 2.52 7.52
N ASN A 96 12.86 2.57 8.81
CA ASN A 96 12.13 1.88 9.86
C ASN A 96 11.21 2.87 10.55
N ILE A 97 9.92 2.52 10.70
CA ILE A 97 8.94 3.40 11.36
C ILE A 97 9.38 3.72 12.80
N ASP A 98 9.96 2.74 13.49
CA ASP A 98 10.46 2.88 14.85
C ASP A 98 11.60 3.93 14.99
N ALA A 99 12.38 4.11 13.93
CA ALA A 99 13.47 5.10 13.90
C ALA A 99 13.00 6.52 13.52
N LEU A 100 11.75 6.70 13.09
CA LEU A 100 11.23 8.01 12.73
C LEU A 100 10.92 8.86 13.98
N PRO A 101 11.02 10.20 13.90
CA PRO A 101 10.85 11.10 15.04
C PRO A 101 9.36 11.27 15.42
N MET A 102 8.69 10.15 15.76
CA MET A 102 7.28 10.10 16.09
C MET A 102 6.96 8.94 17.05
N ASN A 103 5.79 8.98 17.68
CA ASN A 103 5.34 7.92 18.57
C ASN A 103 4.57 6.84 17.80
N ASN A 104 4.78 5.58 18.16
CA ASN A 104 4.08 4.43 17.61
C ASN A 104 2.89 3.99 18.52
N PRO A 105 1.87 3.31 17.98
CA PRO A 105 1.66 3.03 16.56
C PRO A 105 1.18 4.26 15.79
N VAL A 106 1.59 4.36 14.53
CA VAL A 106 1.20 5.45 13.64
C VAL A 106 0.05 5.02 12.71
N ARG A 107 -0.67 6.00 12.18
CA ARG A 107 -1.54 5.85 11.02
C ARG A 107 -0.77 6.28 9.77
N ILE A 108 -0.95 5.61 8.65
CA ILE A 108 -0.17 5.87 7.43
C ILE A 108 -1.10 6.31 6.30
N PHE A 109 -0.67 7.30 5.53
CA PHE A 109 -1.33 7.61 4.26
C PHE A 109 -0.31 8.01 3.19
N GLY A 110 -0.72 7.89 1.92
CA GLY A 110 0.14 8.33 0.83
C GLY A 110 -0.50 8.19 -0.54
N ASN A 111 -0.14 9.15 -1.41
CA ASN A 111 -0.36 9.07 -2.85
C ASN A 111 0.95 8.59 -3.50
N ILE A 112 1.16 7.29 -3.51
CA ILE A 112 2.45 6.70 -3.89
C ILE A 112 2.60 6.48 -5.39
N PRO A 113 3.82 6.54 -5.93
CA PRO A 113 4.10 6.12 -7.30
C PRO A 113 3.71 4.66 -7.53
N TYR A 114 3.07 4.37 -8.67
CA TYR A 114 2.50 3.04 -8.93
C TYR A 114 3.53 1.91 -9.02
N ASN A 115 4.74 2.22 -9.45
CA ASN A 115 5.83 1.25 -9.58
C ASN A 115 6.36 0.71 -8.24
N ILE A 116 6.13 1.42 -7.13
CA ILE A 116 6.57 1.00 -5.79
C ILE A 116 5.41 0.52 -4.90
N THR A 117 4.20 0.39 -5.43
CA THR A 117 3.03 -0.06 -4.64
C THR A 117 3.27 -1.40 -3.97
N SER A 118 3.70 -2.42 -4.72
CA SER A 118 3.95 -3.75 -4.13
C SER A 118 5.10 -3.75 -3.11
N PRO A 119 6.27 -3.15 -3.37
CA PRO A 119 7.30 -2.96 -2.35
C PRO A 119 6.80 -2.31 -1.07
N ILE A 120 6.00 -1.24 -1.14
CA ILE A 120 5.44 -0.57 0.04
C ILE A 120 4.51 -1.49 0.82
N ILE A 121 3.66 -2.29 0.15
CA ILE A 121 2.77 -3.23 0.83
C ILE A 121 3.57 -4.29 1.60
N PHE A 122 4.68 -4.80 1.04
CA PHE A 122 5.54 -5.73 1.75
C PHE A 122 6.29 -5.05 2.91
N TRP A 123 6.77 -3.83 2.71
CA TRP A 123 7.37 -3.02 3.76
C TRP A 123 6.39 -2.78 4.94
N LEU A 124 5.08 -2.56 4.66
CA LEU A 124 4.06 -2.47 5.70
C LEU A 124 3.91 -3.76 6.49
N ILE A 125 4.00 -4.93 5.84
CA ILE A 125 3.93 -6.24 6.52
C ILE A 125 5.16 -6.46 7.41
N GLU A 126 6.34 -6.04 6.97
CA GLU A 126 7.58 -6.16 7.75
C GLU A 126 7.60 -5.26 8.99
N GLN A 127 6.71 -4.27 9.06
CA GLN A 127 6.64 -3.27 10.12
C GLN A 127 5.28 -3.24 10.85
N LEU A 128 4.61 -4.39 10.92
CA LEU A 128 3.25 -4.52 11.48
C LEU A 128 3.12 -3.95 12.91
N ASP A 129 4.15 -4.03 13.73
CA ASP A 129 4.07 -3.58 15.12
C ASP A 129 3.99 -2.06 15.29
N TYR A 130 4.41 -1.29 14.27
CA TYR A 130 4.60 0.14 14.37
C TYR A 130 3.47 0.99 13.79
N TRP A 131 2.45 0.39 13.15
CA TRP A 131 1.32 1.13 12.59
C TRP A 131 -0.03 0.49 12.93
N SER A 132 -1.12 1.25 12.86
CA SER A 132 -2.49 0.80 13.18
C SER A 132 -3.35 0.60 11.94
N ASP A 133 -3.43 1.61 11.07
CA ASP A 133 -4.10 1.52 9.77
C ASP A 133 -3.36 2.35 8.71
N THR A 134 -3.62 2.01 7.44
CA THR A 134 -2.93 2.64 6.32
C THR A 134 -3.89 2.91 5.18
N PHE A 135 -3.80 4.10 4.57
CA PHE A 135 -4.59 4.51 3.41
C PHE A 135 -3.67 4.84 2.24
N ILE A 136 -3.62 3.97 1.25
CA ILE A 136 -2.74 4.12 0.09
C ILE A 136 -3.56 4.33 -1.18
N MET A 137 -3.16 5.33 -1.96
CA MET A 137 -3.62 5.49 -3.32
C MET A 137 -2.73 4.67 -4.25
N MET A 138 -3.37 3.84 -5.10
CA MET A 138 -2.68 2.95 -6.02
C MET A 138 -3.47 2.77 -7.32
N GLN A 139 -2.89 2.07 -8.31
CA GLN A 139 -3.64 1.69 -9.51
C GLN A 139 -4.83 0.79 -9.14
N LYS A 140 -5.97 1.05 -9.76
CA LYS A 140 -7.20 0.27 -9.55
C LYS A 140 -7.00 -1.23 -9.77
N GLU A 141 -6.22 -1.63 -10.79
CA GLU A 141 -5.93 -3.04 -11.04
C GLU A 141 -5.24 -3.72 -9.85
N VAL A 142 -4.28 -3.02 -9.20
CA VAL A 142 -3.61 -3.56 -8.00
C VAL A 142 -4.59 -3.65 -6.83
N ALA A 143 -5.44 -2.64 -6.64
CA ALA A 143 -6.51 -2.67 -5.64
C ALA A 143 -7.50 -3.82 -5.86
N ASP A 144 -7.94 -4.04 -7.11
CA ASP A 144 -8.82 -5.13 -7.49
C ASP A 144 -8.17 -6.50 -7.21
N ARG A 145 -6.87 -6.65 -7.43
CA ARG A 145 -6.14 -7.88 -7.10
C ARG A 145 -6.02 -8.11 -5.59
N LEU A 146 -5.77 -7.05 -4.83
CA LEU A 146 -5.68 -7.13 -3.36
C LEU A 146 -7.02 -7.53 -2.74
N CYS A 147 -8.14 -7.01 -3.25
CA CYS A 147 -9.49 -7.25 -2.74
C CYS A 147 -10.21 -8.42 -3.45
N ALA A 148 -9.49 -9.19 -4.26
CA ALA A 148 -10.09 -10.23 -5.09
C ALA A 148 -10.67 -11.38 -4.27
N LYS A 149 -11.83 -11.88 -4.68
CA LYS A 149 -12.46 -13.07 -4.10
C LYS A 149 -11.87 -14.36 -4.71
N VAL A 150 -11.82 -15.41 -3.90
CA VAL A 150 -11.41 -16.76 -4.32
C VAL A 150 -12.15 -17.18 -5.61
N GLY A 151 -11.41 -17.77 -6.53
CA GLY A 151 -11.96 -18.27 -7.82
C GLY A 151 -12.08 -17.21 -8.91
N THR A 152 -11.81 -15.93 -8.62
CA THR A 152 -11.84 -14.87 -9.64
C THR A 152 -10.52 -14.76 -10.40
N LYS A 153 -10.56 -14.15 -11.60
CA LYS A 153 -9.37 -13.92 -12.43
C LYS A 153 -8.34 -13.02 -11.73
N ALA A 154 -8.79 -12.09 -10.90
CA ALA A 154 -7.93 -11.16 -10.17
C ALA A 154 -7.25 -11.80 -8.96
N TYR A 155 -7.83 -12.88 -8.40
CA TYR A 155 -7.26 -13.60 -7.26
C TYR A 155 -5.91 -14.20 -7.61
N GLY A 156 -4.90 -13.95 -6.78
CA GLY A 156 -3.55 -14.41 -7.05
C GLY A 156 -2.62 -14.30 -5.84
N ARG A 157 -1.32 -14.48 -6.10
CA ARG A 157 -0.29 -14.45 -5.05
C ARG A 157 -0.38 -13.21 -4.15
N LEU A 158 -0.54 -12.01 -4.76
CA LEU A 158 -0.63 -10.76 -4.00
C LEU A 158 -1.82 -10.78 -3.01
N THR A 159 -2.99 -11.26 -3.47
CA THR A 159 -4.18 -11.40 -2.62
C THR A 159 -3.92 -12.30 -1.42
N VAL A 160 -3.26 -13.46 -1.66
CA VAL A 160 -3.03 -14.47 -0.62
C VAL A 160 -1.97 -14.01 0.37
N VAL A 161 -0.82 -13.55 -0.11
CA VAL A 161 0.29 -13.13 0.76
C VAL A 161 -0.12 -11.95 1.63
N VAL A 162 -0.71 -10.90 1.04
CA VAL A 162 -1.12 -9.72 1.81
C VAL A 162 -2.29 -10.02 2.72
N GLY A 163 -3.29 -10.77 2.23
CA GLY A 163 -4.47 -11.13 3.00
C GLY A 163 -4.20 -12.14 4.13
N ALA A 164 -3.01 -12.75 4.21
CA ALA A 164 -2.60 -13.54 5.36
C ALA A 164 -2.30 -12.68 6.61
N TYR A 165 -1.91 -11.42 6.41
CA TYR A 165 -1.52 -10.48 7.46
C TYR A 165 -2.51 -9.33 7.66
N LEU A 166 -3.13 -8.87 6.58
CA LEU A 166 -3.92 -7.63 6.54
C LEU A 166 -5.36 -7.88 6.11
N ASP A 167 -6.26 -7.11 6.69
CA ASP A 167 -7.60 -6.89 6.16
C ASP A 167 -7.56 -5.71 5.21
N ILE A 168 -8.17 -5.88 4.03
CA ILE A 168 -8.05 -4.96 2.91
C ILE A 168 -9.43 -4.49 2.50
N LYS A 169 -9.61 -3.16 2.45
CA LYS A 169 -10.85 -2.53 2.03
C LYS A 169 -10.62 -1.57 0.87
N HIS A 170 -11.24 -1.84 -0.28
CA HIS A 170 -11.37 -0.88 -1.36
C HIS A 170 -12.32 0.23 -0.90
N CYS A 171 -11.83 1.46 -0.73
CA CYS A 171 -12.64 2.58 -0.28
C CYS A 171 -13.44 3.17 -1.44
N PHE A 172 -12.76 3.63 -2.49
CA PHE A 172 -13.38 4.12 -3.72
C PHE A 172 -12.38 4.22 -4.87
N THR A 173 -12.92 4.28 -6.10
CA THR A 173 -12.16 4.47 -7.34
C THR A 173 -12.05 5.94 -7.70
N ILE A 174 -10.95 6.32 -8.34
CA ILE A 174 -10.59 7.68 -8.73
C ILE A 174 -10.31 7.70 -10.23
N LYS A 175 -10.96 8.62 -10.94
CA LYS A 175 -10.76 8.82 -12.38
C LYS A 175 -9.43 9.53 -12.65
N PRO A 176 -8.79 9.27 -13.80
CA PRO A 176 -7.50 9.86 -14.16
C PRO A 176 -7.50 11.40 -14.29
N ASP A 177 -8.66 12.02 -14.55
CA ASP A 177 -8.77 13.44 -14.88
C ASP A 177 -8.39 14.40 -13.73
N VAL A 178 -8.35 13.88 -12.51
CA VAL A 178 -8.03 14.64 -11.29
C VAL A 178 -6.54 14.74 -10.99
N PHE A 179 -5.70 14.14 -11.85
CA PHE A 179 -4.25 14.13 -11.68
C PHE A 179 -3.51 14.95 -12.73
N ILE A 180 -2.37 15.50 -12.34
CA ILE A 180 -1.40 16.13 -13.23
C ILE A 180 0.00 15.57 -12.93
N PRO A 181 0.67 14.97 -13.92
CA PRO A 181 0.15 14.55 -15.22
C PRO A 181 -0.95 13.49 -15.09
N LYS A 182 -1.86 13.44 -16.07
CA LYS A 182 -2.96 12.45 -16.09
C LYS A 182 -2.39 11.04 -16.29
N PRO A 183 -2.64 10.09 -15.38
CA PRO A 183 -2.25 8.70 -15.57
C PRO A 183 -3.11 8.03 -16.65
N LYS A 184 -2.62 6.91 -17.20
CA LYS A 184 -3.34 6.15 -18.23
C LYS A 184 -4.45 5.24 -17.66
N VAL A 185 -4.49 5.05 -16.35
CA VAL A 185 -5.35 4.09 -15.66
C VAL A 185 -6.06 4.76 -14.49
N GLU A 186 -7.17 4.18 -14.06
CA GLU A 186 -7.86 4.57 -12.84
C GLU A 186 -7.01 4.24 -11.60
N SER A 187 -7.22 5.00 -10.54
CA SER A 187 -6.65 4.78 -9.22
C SER A 187 -7.72 4.35 -8.23
N ALA A 188 -7.31 3.90 -7.08
CA ALA A 188 -8.20 3.60 -5.96
C ALA A 188 -7.53 3.98 -4.63
N ILE A 189 -8.34 4.35 -3.64
CA ILE A 189 -7.92 4.39 -2.24
C ILE A 189 -8.22 3.04 -1.63
N VAL A 190 -7.19 2.45 -1.03
CA VAL A 190 -7.27 1.18 -0.32
C VAL A 190 -6.88 1.40 1.14
N LYS A 191 -7.73 0.94 2.05
CA LYS A 191 -7.42 0.85 3.47
C LYS A 191 -6.85 -0.53 3.79
N PHE A 192 -5.76 -0.54 4.54
CA PHE A 192 -5.21 -1.72 5.18
C PHE A 192 -5.36 -1.59 6.69
N SER A 193 -5.73 -2.69 7.34
CA SER A 193 -5.74 -2.82 8.79
C SER A 193 -5.05 -4.12 9.15
N LYS A 194 -4.39 -4.16 10.29
CA LYS A 194 -3.81 -5.42 10.79
C LYS A 194 -4.92 -6.41 11.10
N LYS A 195 -4.69 -7.70 10.85
CA LYS A 195 -5.54 -8.73 11.42
C LYS A 195 -5.31 -8.82 12.92
N GLU A 196 -6.35 -9.14 13.68
CA GLU A 196 -6.21 -9.46 15.11
C GLU A 196 -5.20 -10.58 15.33
N GLU A 197 -5.26 -11.62 14.46
CA GLU A 197 -4.29 -12.70 14.41
C GLU A 197 -3.84 -12.90 12.97
N ALA A 198 -2.54 -12.74 12.72
CA ALA A 198 -1.95 -13.10 11.45
C ALA A 198 -2.11 -14.61 11.20
N LEU A 199 -2.46 -14.98 9.94
CA LEU A 199 -2.61 -16.39 9.61
C LEU A 199 -1.27 -17.13 9.50
N ILE A 200 -0.17 -16.39 9.44
CA ILE A 200 1.19 -16.88 9.26
C ILE A 200 2.07 -16.24 10.34
N ASP A 201 2.77 -17.07 11.09
CA ASP A 201 3.83 -16.66 12.02
C ASP A 201 5.04 -16.10 11.24
N ASP A 202 5.73 -15.10 11.80
CA ASP A 202 6.90 -14.45 11.17
C ASP A 202 8.00 -15.46 10.81
N LYS A 203 8.21 -16.49 11.64
CA LYS A 203 9.16 -17.58 11.37
C LYS A 203 8.82 -18.36 10.10
N LYS A 204 7.55 -18.37 9.70
CA LYS A 204 7.06 -19.08 8.52
C LYS A 204 6.93 -18.17 7.28
N TYR A 205 7.11 -16.85 7.43
CA TYR A 205 6.95 -15.88 6.35
C TYR A 205 7.73 -16.22 5.08
N ILE A 206 9.03 -16.50 5.23
CA ILE A 206 9.90 -16.82 4.09
C ILE A 206 9.42 -18.08 3.37
N ARG A 207 9.06 -19.12 4.15
CA ARG A 207 8.55 -20.39 3.60
C ARG A 207 7.22 -20.18 2.89
N PHE A 208 6.30 -19.44 3.49
CA PHE A 208 5.00 -19.12 2.94
C PHE A 208 5.14 -18.36 1.61
N ASN A 209 5.97 -17.32 1.57
CA ASN A 209 6.22 -16.52 0.38
C ASN A 209 6.79 -17.35 -0.79
N LYS A 210 7.70 -18.29 -0.49
CA LYS A 210 8.26 -19.21 -1.49
C LYS A 210 7.20 -20.19 -1.99
N LEU A 211 6.37 -20.74 -1.09
CA LEU A 211 5.29 -21.66 -1.43
C LEU A 211 4.27 -20.99 -2.33
N GLU A 212 3.83 -19.77 -2.01
CA GLU A 212 2.91 -18.99 -2.82
C GLU A 212 3.48 -18.68 -4.21
N SER A 213 4.77 -18.33 -4.27
CA SER A 213 5.45 -18.11 -5.56
C SER A 213 5.43 -19.37 -6.42
N ALA A 214 5.70 -20.54 -5.81
CA ALA A 214 5.67 -21.83 -6.51
C ALA A 214 4.24 -22.18 -6.95
N ALA A 215 3.24 -22.05 -6.05
CA ALA A 215 1.85 -22.37 -6.34
C ALA A 215 1.29 -21.55 -7.52
N PHE A 216 1.56 -20.23 -7.54
CA PHE A 216 1.09 -19.33 -8.58
C PHE A 216 2.01 -19.21 -9.82
N SER A 217 3.15 -19.91 -9.86
CA SER A 217 4.08 -19.88 -10.99
C SER A 217 3.43 -20.33 -12.30
N GLN A 218 2.47 -21.25 -12.21
CA GLN A 218 1.73 -21.80 -13.34
C GLN A 218 0.22 -21.89 -13.00
N ARG A 219 -0.49 -20.76 -13.05
CA ARG A 219 -1.91 -20.64 -12.64
C ARG A 219 -2.84 -21.71 -13.20
N ARG A 220 -2.62 -22.19 -14.43
CA ARG A 220 -3.46 -23.20 -15.07
C ARG A 220 -3.17 -24.63 -14.62
N LYS A 221 -2.10 -24.86 -13.86
CA LYS A 221 -1.74 -26.19 -13.35
C LYS A 221 -2.36 -26.46 -11.98
N MET A 222 -2.57 -27.73 -11.68
CA MET A 222 -3.02 -28.21 -10.38
C MET A 222 -1.90 -28.06 -9.34
N LEU A 223 -2.25 -27.85 -8.06
CA LEU A 223 -1.30 -27.72 -6.97
C LEU A 223 -0.33 -28.90 -6.87
N ARG A 224 -0.80 -30.15 -7.11
CA ARG A 224 0.08 -31.34 -7.11
C ARG A 224 1.26 -31.22 -8.08
N ASN A 225 1.14 -30.41 -9.15
CA ASN A 225 2.22 -30.21 -10.11
C ASN A 225 3.14 -29.06 -9.70
N THR A 226 2.57 -27.94 -9.22
CA THR A 226 3.35 -26.73 -8.84
C THR A 226 4.03 -26.88 -7.49
N LEU A 227 3.47 -27.69 -6.59
CA LEU A 227 4.03 -27.97 -5.27
C LEU A 227 4.66 -29.36 -5.17
N LYS A 228 5.01 -29.99 -6.32
CA LYS A 228 5.72 -31.26 -6.34
C LYS A 228 7.07 -31.13 -5.61
N GLY A 229 7.32 -32.02 -4.65
CA GLY A 229 8.56 -32.02 -3.85
C GLY A 229 8.56 -31.07 -2.66
N TRP A 230 7.45 -30.31 -2.45
CA TRP A 230 7.32 -29.51 -1.23
C TRP A 230 6.95 -30.38 -0.03
N ASP A 231 7.60 -30.11 1.09
CA ASP A 231 7.24 -30.71 2.37
C ASP A 231 5.99 -30.01 2.91
N ILE A 232 4.84 -30.63 2.70
CA ILE A 232 3.53 -30.13 3.13
C ILE A 232 3.07 -30.89 4.36
N PRO A 233 2.55 -30.23 5.41
CA PRO A 233 2.03 -30.88 6.60
C PRO A 233 0.99 -31.97 6.26
N ILE A 234 1.08 -33.12 6.93
CA ILE A 234 0.17 -34.27 6.70
C ILE A 234 -1.29 -33.85 6.87
N ALA A 235 -1.58 -33.03 7.88
CA ALA A 235 -2.93 -32.52 8.13
C ALA A 235 -3.47 -31.73 6.94
N ALA A 236 -2.64 -30.89 6.31
CA ALA A 236 -3.04 -30.14 5.11
C ALA A 236 -3.23 -31.05 3.90
N LYS A 237 -2.36 -32.05 3.72
CA LYS A 237 -2.53 -33.06 2.63
C LYS A 237 -3.84 -33.82 2.74
N LYS A 238 -4.36 -34.07 3.93
CA LYS A 238 -5.63 -34.74 4.17
C LYS A 238 -6.86 -33.85 3.91
N ARG A 239 -6.72 -32.53 4.11
CA ARG A 239 -7.84 -31.57 4.02
C ARG A 239 -7.96 -30.91 2.65
N ILE A 240 -6.86 -30.70 1.93
CA ILE A 240 -6.81 -29.96 0.68
C ILE A 240 -6.71 -30.93 -0.49
N ASN A 241 -7.61 -30.75 -1.46
CA ASN A 241 -7.54 -31.48 -2.71
C ASN A 241 -6.51 -30.83 -3.63
N PHE A 242 -5.36 -31.47 -3.84
CA PHE A 242 -4.26 -31.00 -4.67
C PHE A 242 -4.51 -31.10 -6.18
N THR A 243 -5.67 -31.59 -6.63
CA THR A 243 -6.10 -31.46 -8.03
C THR A 243 -6.68 -30.06 -8.31
N ARG A 244 -6.99 -29.29 -7.28
CA ARG A 244 -7.43 -27.90 -7.41
C ARG A 244 -6.31 -27.01 -7.94
N ARG A 245 -6.70 -25.90 -8.54
CA ARG A 245 -5.79 -24.82 -8.97
C ARG A 245 -5.57 -23.82 -7.84
N PRO A 246 -4.43 -23.08 -7.83
CA PRO A 246 -4.12 -22.15 -6.75
C PRO A 246 -5.20 -21.09 -6.53
N GLU A 247 -5.81 -20.55 -7.59
CA GLU A 247 -6.84 -19.51 -7.47
C GLU A 247 -8.13 -19.97 -6.78
N THR A 248 -8.32 -21.27 -6.57
CA THR A 248 -9.51 -21.80 -5.93
C THR A 248 -9.34 -22.05 -4.43
N LEU A 249 -8.11 -21.93 -3.89
CA LEU A 249 -7.86 -22.06 -2.46
C LEU A 249 -8.12 -20.75 -1.73
N THR A 250 -8.67 -20.87 -0.51
CA THR A 250 -8.77 -19.75 0.42
C THR A 250 -7.40 -19.39 1.01
N ILE A 251 -7.26 -18.18 1.54
CA ILE A 251 -6.04 -17.76 2.23
C ILE A 251 -5.74 -18.67 3.43
N LYS A 252 -6.78 -19.09 4.17
CA LYS A 252 -6.62 -20.03 5.30
C LYS A 252 -6.13 -21.41 4.86
N GLU A 253 -6.61 -21.91 3.72
CA GLU A 253 -6.11 -23.17 3.15
C GLU A 253 -4.62 -23.03 2.78
N PHE A 254 -4.22 -21.92 2.14
CA PHE A 254 -2.82 -21.65 1.86
C PHE A 254 -1.96 -21.56 3.12
N ALA A 255 -2.42 -20.86 4.15
CA ALA A 255 -1.72 -20.76 5.43
C ALA A 255 -1.47 -22.13 6.07
N SER A 256 -2.37 -23.09 5.87
CA SER A 256 -2.20 -24.46 6.41
C SER A 256 -1.14 -25.30 5.67
N LEU A 257 -0.62 -24.84 4.53
CA LEU A 257 0.40 -25.55 3.75
C LEU A 257 1.83 -25.39 4.30
N VAL A 258 2.02 -24.54 5.33
CA VAL A 258 3.33 -24.24 5.92
C VAL A 258 3.40 -24.50 7.42
#